data_f79cc9b864c0173b6ec67782e3a3d788
#
_entry.id   f79cc9b864c0173b6ec67782e3a3d788
#
_cell.length_a   1.000
_cell.length_b   1.000
_cell.length_c   1.000
_cell.angle_alpha   90.00
_cell.angle_beta   90.00
_cell.angle_gamma   90.00
#
_symmetry.space_group_name_H-M   'P 1'
#
loop_
_entity.id
_entity.type
_entity.pdbx_description
1 polymer ?
#
loop_
_entity_poly.entity_id
_entity_poly.type
_entity_poly.pdbx_seq_one_letter_code
_entity_poly.pdbx_strand_id
1 'polypeptide(L)'
;MEKFYFEEPTLERKDEALDFLYEFVLYNSELNGTGSMDKCLEGVTYEEFLIESKKRQEKDYAYSIGRCPSKTFFFIRESDNKIIGMSNIRYSISKDLLERGASHIGYCIRPTERNKGYNKIQLYIALLEEKKINENTLLLNCTANNIASNKTILSLGGTLIKSAIDPNDGEMTNYYHIDVTNSIELFYDTYQKYILNEKK
;
A
#
# COMPACT_ATOMS: atom_id res chain seq x y z
N MET A 1 -1.75 -8.38 22.70
CA MET A 1 -1.58 -7.24 21.77
C MET A 1 -1.58 -7.81 20.36
N GLU A 2 -2.39 -7.26 19.45
CA GLU A 2 -2.45 -7.72 18.06
C GLU A 2 -1.10 -7.57 17.38
N LYS A 3 -0.71 -8.56 16.58
CA LYS A 3 0.48 -8.54 15.74
C LYS A 3 0.09 -8.58 14.28
N PHE A 4 0.94 -7.96 13.45
CA PHE A 4 0.70 -7.84 12.02
C PHE A 4 1.97 -8.09 11.23
N TYR A 5 1.79 -8.54 9.99
CA TYR A 5 2.90 -8.73 9.05
C TYR A 5 2.44 -8.55 7.60
N PHE A 6 3.41 -8.39 6.72
CA PHE A 6 3.18 -8.42 5.27
C PHE A 6 3.48 -9.81 4.72
N GLU A 7 2.63 -10.24 3.79
CA GLU A 7 2.78 -11.47 3.03
C GLU A 7 2.54 -11.18 1.55
N GLU A 8 3.45 -11.63 0.66
CA GLU A 8 3.19 -11.54 -0.77
C GLU A 8 2.01 -12.45 -1.14
N PRO A 9 1.17 -12.06 -2.15
CA PRO A 9 0.04 -12.89 -2.57
C PRO A 9 0.48 -14.29 -3.02
N THR A 10 -0.22 -15.30 -2.53
CA THR A 10 0.00 -16.71 -2.87
C THR A 10 -1.29 -17.36 -3.34
N LEU A 11 -1.20 -18.54 -3.98
CA LEU A 11 -2.37 -19.25 -4.45
C LEU A 11 -3.25 -19.76 -3.31
N GLU A 12 -2.65 -20.10 -2.17
CA GLU A 12 -3.33 -20.56 -0.96
C GLU A 12 -4.26 -19.50 -0.37
N ARG A 13 -3.98 -18.21 -0.64
CA ARG A 13 -4.80 -17.09 -0.18
C ARG A 13 -5.95 -16.72 -1.13
N LYS A 14 -6.15 -17.46 -2.24
CA LYS A 14 -7.09 -17.08 -3.30
C LYS A 14 -8.49 -16.76 -2.78
N ASP A 15 -9.10 -17.67 -2.04
CA ASP A 15 -10.48 -17.52 -1.61
C ASP A 15 -10.65 -16.34 -0.64
N GLU A 16 -9.71 -16.17 0.28
CA GLU A 16 -9.70 -15.06 1.22
C GLU A 16 -9.43 -13.71 0.52
N ALA A 17 -8.54 -13.71 -0.49
CA ALA A 17 -8.24 -12.51 -1.28
C ALA A 17 -9.45 -12.05 -2.11
N LEU A 18 -10.19 -12.98 -2.68
CA LEU A 18 -11.43 -12.66 -3.39
C LEU A 18 -12.51 -12.18 -2.43
N ASP A 19 -12.68 -12.81 -1.26
CA ASP A 19 -13.57 -12.35 -0.20
C ASP A 19 -13.21 -10.91 0.26
N PHE A 20 -11.91 -10.62 0.39
CA PHE A 20 -11.43 -9.28 0.68
C PHE A 20 -11.91 -8.25 -0.37
N LEU A 21 -11.80 -8.55 -1.66
CA LEU A 21 -12.26 -7.65 -2.74
C LEU A 21 -13.78 -7.47 -2.72
N TYR A 22 -14.55 -8.56 -2.56
CA TYR A 22 -16.02 -8.50 -2.53
C TYR A 22 -16.55 -7.67 -1.37
N GLU A 23 -15.86 -7.62 -0.25
CA GLU A 23 -16.27 -6.76 0.86
C GLU A 23 -16.24 -5.27 0.46
N PHE A 24 -15.25 -4.82 -0.34
CA PHE A 24 -15.23 -3.45 -0.84
C PHE A 24 -16.42 -3.16 -1.77
N VAL A 25 -16.79 -4.12 -2.63
CA VAL A 25 -18.00 -4.01 -3.46
C VAL A 25 -19.26 -3.89 -2.59
N LEU A 26 -19.40 -4.77 -1.59
CA LEU A 26 -20.53 -4.77 -0.67
C LEU A 26 -20.70 -3.45 0.09
N TYR A 27 -19.58 -2.82 0.47
CA TYR A 27 -19.57 -1.55 1.19
C TYR A 27 -19.52 -0.32 0.27
N ASN A 28 -19.62 -0.50 -1.06
CA ASN A 28 -19.47 0.57 -2.05
C ASN A 28 -18.24 1.44 -1.78
N SER A 29 -17.10 0.80 -1.56
CA SER A 29 -15.87 1.43 -1.14
C SER A 29 -14.77 1.30 -2.19
N GLU A 30 -14.02 2.38 -2.39
CA GLU A 30 -12.90 2.39 -3.32
C GLU A 30 -11.78 1.44 -2.89
N LEU A 31 -11.16 0.79 -3.88
CA LEU A 31 -9.99 -0.07 -3.75
C LEU A 31 -8.73 0.70 -4.17
N ASN A 32 -7.76 0.79 -3.27
CA ASN A 32 -6.45 1.37 -3.53
C ASN A 32 -5.34 0.41 -3.06
N GLY A 33 -4.16 0.51 -3.66
CA GLY A 33 -3.01 -0.28 -3.22
C GLY A 33 -3.11 -1.80 -3.46
N THR A 34 -3.97 -2.24 -4.37
CA THR A 34 -4.23 -3.65 -4.66
C THR A 34 -3.20 -4.29 -5.59
N GLY A 35 -2.30 -3.48 -6.20
CA GLY A 35 -1.37 -3.99 -7.21
C GLY A 35 -2.06 -4.57 -8.45
N SER A 36 -3.28 -4.13 -8.74
CA SER A 36 -4.18 -4.60 -9.81
C SER A 36 -4.93 -5.90 -9.50
N MET A 37 -4.98 -6.36 -8.24
CA MET A 37 -5.86 -7.47 -7.85
C MET A 37 -7.35 -7.11 -8.03
N ASP A 38 -7.70 -5.83 -7.93
CA ASP A 38 -9.04 -5.30 -8.22
C ASP A 38 -9.57 -5.71 -9.60
N LYS A 39 -8.71 -5.96 -10.59
CA LYS A 39 -9.10 -6.48 -11.91
C LYS A 39 -9.73 -7.87 -11.86
N CYS A 40 -9.57 -8.61 -10.76
CA CYS A 40 -10.31 -9.86 -10.56
C CYS A 40 -11.84 -9.63 -10.49
N LEU A 41 -12.29 -8.44 -10.13
CA LEU A 41 -13.71 -8.05 -10.20
C LEU A 41 -14.18 -7.79 -11.65
N GLU A 42 -13.26 -7.62 -12.58
CA GLU A 42 -13.50 -7.33 -14.01
C GLU A 42 -13.27 -8.56 -14.90
N GLY A 43 -13.00 -9.73 -14.31
CA GLY A 43 -12.86 -11.00 -15.02
C GLY A 43 -11.43 -11.50 -15.20
N VAL A 44 -10.41 -10.80 -14.70
CA VAL A 44 -9.04 -11.34 -14.59
C VAL A 44 -9.04 -12.44 -13.53
N THR A 45 -8.43 -13.59 -13.82
CA THR A 45 -8.30 -14.65 -12.83
C THR A 45 -7.28 -14.29 -11.74
N TYR A 46 -7.43 -14.85 -10.55
CA TYR A 46 -6.47 -14.64 -9.47
C TYR A 46 -5.06 -15.16 -9.81
N GLU A 47 -4.99 -16.25 -10.58
CA GLU A 47 -3.75 -16.83 -11.09
C GLU A 47 -3.04 -15.88 -12.06
N GLU A 48 -3.78 -15.22 -12.96
CA GLU A 48 -3.22 -14.20 -13.85
C GLU A 48 -2.71 -13.00 -13.06
N PHE A 49 -3.44 -12.56 -12.03
CA PHE A 49 -2.96 -11.52 -11.12
C PHE A 49 -1.64 -11.93 -10.44
N LEU A 50 -1.51 -13.16 -9.93
CA LEU A 50 -0.28 -13.64 -9.29
C LEU A 50 0.92 -13.59 -10.24
N ILE A 51 0.72 -14.07 -11.48
CA ILE A 51 1.76 -14.04 -12.52
C ILE A 51 2.18 -12.60 -12.83
N GLU A 52 1.21 -11.71 -13.02
CA GLU A 52 1.46 -10.31 -13.34
C GLU A 52 2.13 -9.58 -12.17
N SER A 53 1.68 -9.82 -10.94
CA SER A 53 2.27 -9.25 -9.71
C SER A 53 3.75 -9.64 -9.57
N LYS A 54 4.10 -10.89 -9.93
CA LYS A 54 5.48 -11.35 -9.92
C LYS A 54 6.34 -10.66 -11.00
N LYS A 55 5.83 -10.56 -12.22
CA LYS A 55 6.52 -9.89 -13.34
C LYS A 55 6.76 -8.40 -13.05
N ARG A 56 5.84 -7.72 -12.38
CA ARG A 56 5.98 -6.30 -12.02
C ARG A 56 7.08 -6.00 -11.02
N GLN A 57 7.65 -6.99 -10.39
CA GLN A 57 8.85 -6.82 -9.57
C GLN A 57 10.11 -6.61 -10.42
N GLU A 58 10.06 -7.03 -11.71
CA GLU A 58 11.17 -6.88 -12.66
C GLU A 58 11.11 -5.49 -13.32
N LYS A 59 12.21 -4.75 -13.21
CA LYS A 59 12.31 -3.35 -13.64
C LYS A 59 12.03 -3.19 -15.15
N ASP A 60 12.66 -4.03 -15.97
CA ASP A 60 12.54 -3.93 -17.43
C ASP A 60 11.10 -4.24 -17.89
N TYR A 61 10.48 -5.26 -17.29
CA TYR A 61 9.09 -5.57 -17.56
C TYR A 61 8.16 -4.42 -17.16
N ALA A 62 8.29 -3.92 -15.93
CA ALA A 62 7.43 -2.85 -15.43
C ALA A 62 7.51 -1.61 -16.32
N TYR A 63 8.70 -1.19 -16.71
CA TYR A 63 8.87 -0.05 -17.61
C TYR A 63 8.34 -0.31 -19.02
N SER A 64 8.46 -1.53 -19.54
CA SER A 64 7.93 -1.88 -20.87
C SER A 64 6.41 -1.72 -20.98
N ILE A 65 5.70 -1.83 -19.86
CA ILE A 65 4.24 -1.62 -19.77
C ILE A 65 3.85 -0.24 -19.21
N GLY A 66 4.79 0.72 -19.18
CA GLY A 66 4.56 2.09 -18.70
C GLY A 66 4.30 2.21 -17.19
N ARG A 67 4.80 1.28 -16.39
CA ARG A 67 4.69 1.23 -14.93
C ARG A 67 6.05 1.32 -14.26
N CYS A 68 6.09 1.56 -12.96
CA CYS A 68 7.27 1.35 -12.15
C CYS A 68 7.26 -0.06 -11.52
N PRO A 69 8.44 -0.61 -11.20
CA PRO A 69 8.52 -1.86 -10.45
C PRO A 69 7.78 -1.75 -9.13
N SER A 70 7.13 -2.82 -8.71
CA SER A 70 6.35 -2.81 -7.47
C SER A 70 6.21 -4.21 -6.86
N LYS A 71 6.04 -4.22 -5.54
CA LYS A 71 5.63 -5.39 -4.77
C LYS A 71 4.26 -5.18 -4.17
N THR A 72 3.45 -6.22 -4.20
CA THR A 72 2.13 -6.21 -3.57
C THR A 72 2.17 -7.10 -2.34
N PHE A 73 1.56 -6.63 -1.26
CA PHE A 73 1.49 -7.36 0.01
C PHE A 73 0.06 -7.37 0.54
N PHE A 74 -0.33 -8.49 1.11
CA PHE A 74 -1.41 -8.57 2.07
C PHE A 74 -0.91 -8.08 3.43
N PHE A 75 -1.73 -7.32 4.11
CA PHE A 75 -1.53 -6.93 5.51
C PHE A 75 -2.35 -7.88 6.38
N ILE A 76 -1.65 -8.78 7.07
CA ILE A 76 -2.24 -9.90 7.80
C ILE A 76 -2.25 -9.60 9.30
N ARG A 77 -3.39 -9.88 9.96
CA ARG A 77 -3.46 -9.95 11.41
C ARG A 77 -3.12 -11.37 11.87
N GLU A 78 -2.12 -11.51 12.75
CA GLU A 78 -1.58 -12.80 13.16
C GLU A 78 -2.59 -13.65 13.93
N SER A 79 -3.40 -13.04 14.80
CA SER A 79 -4.26 -13.77 15.76
C SER A 79 -5.34 -14.63 15.10
N ASP A 80 -5.82 -14.26 13.92
CA ASP A 80 -6.81 -15.00 13.13
C ASP A 80 -6.36 -15.28 11.71
N ASN A 81 -5.10 -14.96 11.40
CA ASN A 81 -4.47 -15.14 10.09
C ASN A 81 -5.25 -14.46 8.94
N LYS A 82 -5.93 -13.35 9.21
CA LYS A 82 -6.88 -12.68 8.31
C LYS A 82 -6.22 -11.57 7.50
N ILE A 83 -6.53 -11.50 6.20
CA ILE A 83 -6.22 -10.34 5.35
C ILE A 83 -7.09 -9.16 5.79
N ILE A 84 -6.48 -8.14 6.39
CA ILE A 84 -7.17 -6.92 6.82
C ILE A 84 -6.84 -5.69 5.99
N GLY A 85 -5.87 -5.79 5.10
CA GLY A 85 -5.49 -4.71 4.19
C GLY A 85 -4.58 -5.20 3.08
N MET A 86 -4.28 -4.30 2.16
CA MET A 86 -3.30 -4.50 1.10
C MET A 86 -2.41 -3.28 0.94
N SER A 87 -1.17 -3.51 0.54
CA SER A 87 -0.24 -2.46 0.12
C SER A 87 0.43 -2.82 -1.19
N ASN A 88 0.54 -1.85 -2.10
CA ASN A 88 1.42 -1.93 -3.26
C ASN A 88 2.55 -0.93 -3.09
N ILE A 89 3.77 -1.43 -2.98
CA ILE A 89 5.01 -0.68 -2.76
C ILE A 89 5.73 -0.57 -4.09
N ARG A 90 6.01 0.66 -4.52
CA ARG A 90 6.61 1.02 -5.80
C ARG A 90 7.97 1.61 -5.58
N TYR A 91 8.95 1.17 -6.33
CA TYR A 91 10.33 1.62 -6.22
C TYR A 91 10.89 2.00 -7.59
N SER A 92 12.05 2.68 -7.58
CA SER A 92 12.69 3.14 -8.81
C SER A 92 11.73 3.93 -9.72
N ILE A 93 10.86 4.77 -9.13
CA ILE A 93 9.87 5.53 -9.89
C ILE A 93 10.60 6.56 -10.76
N SER A 94 10.38 6.51 -12.07
CA SER A 94 10.98 7.48 -13.00
C SER A 94 10.42 8.88 -12.78
N LYS A 95 11.20 9.91 -13.17
CA LYS A 95 10.77 11.31 -13.06
C LYS A 95 9.45 11.58 -13.79
N ASP A 96 9.28 11.01 -14.98
CA ASP A 96 8.05 11.12 -15.77
C ASP A 96 6.83 10.53 -15.03
N LEU A 97 6.98 9.38 -14.38
CA LEU A 97 5.90 8.79 -13.57
C LEU A 97 5.57 9.62 -12.33
N LEU A 98 6.59 10.21 -11.66
CA LEU A 98 6.36 11.12 -10.54
C LEU A 98 5.61 12.40 -10.99
N GLU A 99 5.96 12.96 -12.14
CA GLU A 99 5.29 14.13 -12.73
C GLU A 99 3.82 13.83 -13.08
N ARG A 100 3.50 12.56 -13.41
CA ARG A 100 2.12 12.08 -13.65
C ARG A 100 1.37 11.71 -12.36
N GLY A 101 1.91 12.02 -11.20
CA GLY A 101 1.25 11.77 -9.91
C GLY A 101 1.47 10.38 -9.32
N ALA A 102 2.44 9.59 -9.82
CA ALA A 102 2.76 8.32 -9.18
C ALA A 102 3.25 8.53 -7.73
N SER A 103 2.81 7.66 -6.83
CA SER A 103 3.24 7.63 -5.43
C SER A 103 3.93 6.30 -5.12
N HIS A 104 4.79 6.29 -4.08
CA HIS A 104 5.55 5.10 -3.71
C HIS A 104 4.65 4.02 -3.08
N ILE A 105 3.67 4.39 -2.26
CA ILE A 105 2.84 3.43 -1.54
C ILE A 105 1.36 3.71 -1.80
N GLY A 106 0.66 2.71 -2.34
CA GLY A 106 -0.80 2.64 -2.30
C GLY A 106 -1.23 1.62 -1.25
N TYR A 107 -2.32 1.90 -0.53
CA TYR A 107 -2.81 0.99 0.51
C TYR A 107 -4.32 1.10 0.71
N CYS A 108 -4.91 0.03 1.27
CA CYS A 108 -6.29 0.03 1.74
C CYS A 108 -6.46 -0.87 2.97
N ILE A 109 -7.50 -0.61 3.72
CA ILE A 109 -7.95 -1.44 4.85
C ILE A 109 -9.36 -1.95 4.55
N ARG A 110 -9.58 -3.25 4.79
CA ARG A 110 -10.87 -3.94 4.71
C ARG A 110 -11.94 -3.09 5.41
N PRO A 111 -13.10 -2.82 4.80
CA PRO A 111 -14.13 -1.94 5.36
C PRO A 111 -14.50 -2.23 6.81
N THR A 112 -14.73 -3.50 7.16
CA THR A 112 -15.08 -3.92 8.54
C THR A 112 -13.93 -3.81 9.55
N GLU A 113 -12.69 -3.59 9.09
CA GLU A 113 -11.50 -3.46 9.93
C GLU A 113 -11.02 -1.99 10.08
N ARG A 114 -11.78 -1.04 9.54
CA ARG A 114 -11.47 0.40 9.64
C ARG A 114 -11.72 0.96 11.05
N ASN A 115 -11.24 2.18 11.28
CA ASN A 115 -11.37 2.93 12.55
C ASN A 115 -10.68 2.28 13.77
N LYS A 116 -9.83 1.27 13.55
CA LYS A 116 -9.05 0.57 14.59
C LYS A 116 -7.58 1.03 14.65
N GLY A 117 -7.20 2.00 13.84
CA GLY A 117 -5.81 2.51 13.78
C GLY A 117 -4.84 1.65 12.96
N TYR A 118 -5.30 0.57 12.35
CA TYR A 118 -4.47 -0.42 11.62
C TYR A 118 -3.73 0.17 10.43
N ASN A 119 -4.29 1.18 9.76
CA ASN A 119 -3.65 1.82 8.62
C ASN A 119 -2.29 2.45 8.94
N LYS A 120 -2.12 2.98 10.17
CA LYS A 120 -0.84 3.53 10.63
C LYS A 120 0.21 2.43 10.82
N ILE A 121 -0.19 1.28 11.33
CA ILE A 121 0.67 0.10 11.48
C ILE A 121 1.06 -0.41 10.09
N GLN A 122 0.11 -0.51 9.17
CA GLN A 122 0.33 -0.92 7.80
C GLN A 122 1.33 0.01 7.08
N LEU A 123 1.14 1.33 7.19
CA LEU A 123 2.08 2.28 6.57
C LEU A 123 3.47 2.19 7.22
N TYR A 124 3.56 1.99 8.54
CA TYR A 124 4.85 1.81 9.20
C TYR A 124 5.59 0.54 8.71
N ILE A 125 4.88 -0.58 8.53
CA ILE A 125 5.47 -1.79 7.93
C ILE A 125 5.90 -1.53 6.48
N ALA A 126 5.11 -0.78 5.71
CA ALA A 126 5.48 -0.40 4.34
C ALA A 126 6.77 0.45 4.30
N LEU A 127 6.98 1.37 5.27
CA LEU A 127 8.24 2.11 5.39
C LEU A 127 9.45 1.19 5.68
N LEU A 128 9.25 0.12 6.46
CA LEU A 128 10.30 -0.88 6.69
C LEU A 128 10.66 -1.64 5.41
N GLU A 129 9.68 -1.94 4.55
CA GLU A 129 9.93 -2.55 3.24
C GLU A 129 10.67 -1.59 2.29
N GLU A 130 10.29 -0.31 2.26
CA GLU A 130 10.98 0.72 1.47
C GLU A 130 12.45 0.88 1.89
N LYS A 131 12.72 0.81 3.20
CA LYS A 131 14.10 0.86 3.72
C LYS A 131 14.94 -0.32 3.20
N LYS A 132 14.37 -1.51 3.05
CA LYS A 132 15.09 -2.69 2.51
C LYS A 132 15.55 -2.49 1.06
N ILE A 133 14.84 -1.67 0.28
CA ILE A 133 15.17 -1.37 -1.12
C ILE A 133 15.89 -0.03 -1.30
N ASN A 134 16.36 0.58 -0.19
CA ASN A 134 17.12 1.83 -0.14
C ASN A 134 16.38 3.08 -0.66
N GLU A 135 15.05 3.10 -0.64
CA GLU A 135 14.30 4.33 -0.86
C GLU A 135 14.29 5.15 0.44
N ASN A 136 14.89 6.34 0.41
CA ASN A 136 15.05 7.15 1.61
C ASN A 136 14.02 8.28 1.73
N THR A 137 13.46 8.71 0.62
CA THR A 137 12.43 9.76 0.58
C THR A 137 11.27 9.31 -0.29
N LEU A 138 10.09 9.21 0.31
CA LEU A 138 8.90 8.78 -0.40
C LEU A 138 8.01 9.96 -0.74
N LEU A 139 7.44 9.91 -1.93
CA LEU A 139 6.29 10.72 -2.30
C LEU A 139 5.02 9.89 -2.08
N LEU A 140 4.12 10.37 -1.24
CA LEU A 140 2.78 9.82 -1.04
C LEU A 140 1.72 10.84 -1.45
N ASN A 141 0.59 10.36 -1.91
CA ASN A 141 -0.54 11.22 -2.22
C ASN A 141 -1.87 10.58 -1.80
N CYS A 142 -2.85 11.42 -1.58
CA CYS A 142 -4.24 11.03 -1.43
C CYS A 142 -5.15 12.22 -1.69
N THR A 143 -6.40 11.98 -2.06
CA THR A 143 -7.37 13.05 -2.25
C THR A 143 -7.54 13.85 -0.96
N ALA A 144 -7.77 15.15 -1.08
CA ALA A 144 -7.84 16.06 0.07
C ALA A 144 -8.98 15.71 1.03
N ASN A 145 -10.07 15.13 0.51
CA ASN A 145 -11.24 14.69 1.28
C ASN A 145 -11.02 13.30 1.96
N ASN A 146 -9.99 12.55 1.62
CA ASN A 146 -9.65 11.29 2.30
C ASN A 146 -8.96 11.56 3.64
N ILE A 147 -9.75 11.99 4.63
CA ILE A 147 -9.27 12.38 5.96
C ILE A 147 -8.47 11.26 6.63
N ALA A 148 -8.86 10.00 6.44
CA ALA A 148 -8.19 8.85 7.05
C ALA A 148 -6.76 8.68 6.52
N SER A 149 -6.55 8.76 5.20
CA SER A 149 -5.24 8.66 4.59
C SER A 149 -4.36 9.87 4.94
N ASN A 150 -4.90 11.09 4.83
CA ASN A 150 -4.19 12.31 5.22
C ASN A 150 -3.67 12.23 6.68
N LYS A 151 -4.53 11.84 7.63
CA LYS A 151 -4.13 11.66 9.05
C LYS A 151 -3.10 10.54 9.23
N THR A 152 -3.20 9.47 8.46
CA THR A 152 -2.23 8.36 8.53
C THR A 152 -0.85 8.82 8.10
N ILE A 153 -0.73 9.49 6.95
CA ILE A 153 0.54 9.98 6.41
C ILE A 153 1.17 10.99 7.39
N LEU A 154 0.41 11.97 7.85
CA LEU A 154 0.88 12.97 8.82
C LEU A 154 1.35 12.34 10.14
N SER A 155 0.66 11.29 10.62
CA SER A 155 1.02 10.62 11.90
C SER A 155 2.31 9.82 11.84
N LEU A 156 2.88 9.63 10.65
CA LEU A 156 4.18 8.99 10.42
C LEU A 156 5.22 9.97 9.86
N GLY A 157 5.08 11.26 10.16
CA GLY A 157 6.07 12.28 9.82
C GLY A 157 5.95 12.80 8.38
N GLY A 158 4.85 12.49 7.69
CA GLY A 158 4.61 13.05 6.36
C GLY A 158 4.50 14.57 6.39
N THR A 159 5.22 15.23 5.49
CA THR A 159 5.19 16.69 5.33
C THR A 159 4.43 17.02 4.05
N LEU A 160 3.38 17.85 4.14
CA LEU A 160 2.64 18.31 2.98
C LEU A 160 3.53 19.21 2.11
N ILE A 161 3.65 18.86 0.83
CA ILE A 161 4.44 19.61 -0.16
C ILE A 161 3.56 20.56 -0.94
N LYS A 162 2.43 20.03 -1.43
CA LYS A 162 1.46 20.79 -2.23
C LYS A 162 0.08 20.13 -2.19
N SER A 163 -0.93 20.94 -2.50
CA SER A 163 -2.25 20.46 -2.93
C SER A 163 -2.47 20.90 -4.36
N ALA A 164 -2.91 20.01 -5.23
CA ALA A 164 -3.14 20.29 -6.64
C ALA A 164 -4.25 19.40 -7.20
N ILE A 165 -4.86 19.83 -8.29
CA ILE A 165 -5.78 18.97 -9.05
C ILE A 165 -4.96 17.84 -9.68
N ASP A 166 -5.35 16.60 -9.44
CA ASP A 166 -4.75 15.45 -10.12
C ASP A 166 -5.24 15.41 -11.59
N PRO A 167 -4.32 15.36 -12.57
CA PRO A 167 -4.71 15.37 -13.97
C PRO A 167 -5.41 14.09 -14.43
N ASN A 168 -5.34 13.00 -13.64
CA ASN A 168 -5.93 11.70 -14.02
C ASN A 168 -7.42 11.62 -13.67
N ASP A 169 -7.85 12.21 -12.55
CA ASP A 169 -9.23 12.11 -12.05
C ASP A 169 -9.91 13.46 -11.79
N GLY A 170 -9.15 14.57 -11.82
CA GLY A 170 -9.65 15.91 -11.57
C GLY A 170 -9.91 16.25 -10.10
N GLU A 171 -9.52 15.38 -9.18
CA GLU A 171 -9.71 15.55 -7.74
C GLU A 171 -8.60 16.39 -7.10
N MET A 172 -8.97 17.17 -6.08
CA MET A 172 -7.98 17.89 -5.27
C MET A 172 -7.16 16.88 -4.47
N THR A 173 -5.87 16.78 -4.74
CA THR A 173 -4.96 15.80 -4.16
C THR A 173 -3.84 16.47 -3.38
N ASN A 174 -3.60 15.94 -2.18
CA ASN A 174 -2.51 16.33 -1.31
C ASN A 174 -1.29 15.44 -1.57
N TYR A 175 -0.12 16.05 -1.71
CA TYR A 175 1.17 15.40 -1.93
C TYR A 175 2.06 15.58 -0.72
N TYR A 176 2.66 14.50 -0.24
CA TYR A 176 3.47 14.46 0.97
C TYR A 176 4.84 13.86 0.70
N HIS A 177 5.86 14.36 1.40
CA HIS A 177 7.13 13.67 1.56
C HIS A 177 7.19 12.96 2.92
N ILE A 178 7.78 11.76 2.95
CA ILE A 178 8.21 11.08 4.17
C ILE A 178 9.71 10.76 4.04
N ASP A 179 10.48 11.15 5.04
CA ASP A 179 11.84 10.64 5.26
C ASP A 179 11.73 9.28 5.95
N VAL A 180 12.10 8.22 5.24
CA VAL A 180 11.92 6.82 5.69
C VAL A 180 12.70 6.55 6.96
N THR A 181 13.98 6.91 6.98
CA THR A 181 14.84 6.62 8.13
C THR A 181 14.40 7.37 9.37
N ASN A 182 14.17 8.66 9.25
CA ASN A 182 13.70 9.49 10.36
C ASN A 182 12.32 9.04 10.87
N SER A 183 11.39 8.70 9.98
CA SER A 183 10.07 8.19 10.36
C SER A 183 10.16 6.86 11.12
N ILE A 184 10.96 5.91 10.63
CA ILE A 184 11.14 4.62 11.30
C ILE A 184 11.72 4.81 12.70
N GLU A 185 12.76 5.62 12.86
CA GLU A 185 13.42 5.88 14.14
C GLU A 185 12.47 6.59 15.13
N LEU A 186 11.78 7.65 14.69
CA LEU A 186 10.88 8.45 15.52
C LEU A 186 9.70 7.63 16.05
N PHE A 187 9.19 6.70 15.26
CA PHE A 187 7.98 5.93 15.61
C PHE A 187 8.26 4.48 16.01
N TYR A 188 9.53 4.10 16.18
CA TYR A 188 9.94 2.74 16.54
C TYR A 188 9.22 2.22 17.78
N ASP A 189 9.30 2.92 18.91
CA ASP A 189 8.68 2.50 20.18
C ASP A 189 7.15 2.42 20.10
N THR A 190 6.56 3.19 19.19
CA THR A 190 5.11 3.21 18.99
C THR A 190 4.64 1.97 18.23
N TYR A 191 5.33 1.59 17.14
CA TYR A 191 4.79 0.61 16.18
C TYR A 191 5.51 -0.74 16.19
N GLN A 192 6.80 -0.83 16.58
CA GLN A 192 7.53 -2.10 16.56
C GLN A 192 6.85 -3.22 17.37
N LYS A 193 6.17 -2.88 18.44
CA LYS A 193 5.42 -3.81 19.27
C LYS A 193 4.26 -4.51 18.55
N TYR A 194 3.75 -3.94 17.46
CA TYR A 194 2.67 -4.52 16.64
C TYR A 194 3.18 -5.38 15.48
N ILE A 195 4.48 -5.41 15.24
CA ILE A 195 5.05 -6.14 14.11
C ILE A 195 5.40 -7.56 14.55
N LEU A 196 4.98 -8.53 13.76
CA LEU A 196 5.46 -9.90 13.90
C LEU A 196 6.86 -9.96 13.30
N ASN A 197 7.87 -10.19 14.15
CA ASN A 197 9.23 -10.41 13.66
C ASN A 197 9.24 -11.71 12.86
N GLU A 198 9.88 -11.70 11.68
CA GLU A 198 10.08 -12.91 10.90
C GLU A 198 10.64 -14.00 11.82
N LYS A 199 10.00 -15.17 11.83
CA LYS A 199 10.58 -16.34 12.49
C LYS A 199 11.90 -16.61 11.78
N LYS A 200 13.01 -16.45 12.53
CA LYS A 200 14.35 -16.81 12.07
C LYS A 200 14.42 -18.28 11.71
#